data_06c56cd033e0740093436bb9615892b9
#
_entry.id   06c56cd033e0740093436bb9615892b9
#
_cell.length_a   1.000
_cell.length_b   1.000
_cell.length_c   1.000
_cell.angle_alpha   90.00
_cell.angle_beta   90.00
_cell.angle_gamma   90.00
#
_symmetry.space_group_name_H-M   'P 1'
#
loop_
_entity.id
_entity.type
_entity.pdbx_description
1 polymer ?
#
loop_
_entity_poly.entity_id
_entity_poly.type
_entity_poly.pdbx_seq_one_letter_code
_entity_poly.pdbx_strand_id
1 'polypeptide(L)' 'MSNGLLLWIDDEIELLKAHIIFLEKKGYEVATVSNGSDAIELCRQQSFDLILLDEMMP' A
#
# COMPACT_ATOMS: atom_id res chain seq x y z
N MET A 1 -10.36 -10.71 -11.10
CA MET A 1 -8.90 -10.58 -11.07
C MET A 1 -8.51 -9.15 -10.78
N SER A 2 -7.43 -8.94 -10.05
CA SER A 2 -7.00 -7.58 -9.75
C SER A 2 -6.24 -6.99 -10.94
N ASN A 3 -6.29 -5.67 -11.08
CA ASN A 3 -5.53 -4.94 -12.08
C ASN A 3 -4.08 -4.71 -11.64
N GLY A 4 -3.78 -5.04 -10.41
CA GLY A 4 -2.45 -4.93 -9.87
C GLY A 4 -2.47 -4.96 -8.34
N LEU A 5 -1.30 -5.21 -7.76
CA LEU A 5 -1.12 -5.24 -6.31
C LEU A 5 -0.25 -4.06 -5.91
N LEU A 6 -0.80 -3.21 -5.05
CA LEU A 6 -0.14 -2.00 -4.58
C LEU A 6 0.25 -2.16 -3.13
N LEU A 7 1.42 -1.64 -2.78
CA LEU A 7 1.83 -1.51 -1.38
C LEU A 7 1.86 -0.03 -1.02
N TRP A 8 1.14 0.37 0.00
CA TRP A 8 1.11 1.75 0.47
C TRP A 8 1.73 1.84 1.86
N ILE A 9 2.78 2.63 1.96
CA ILE A 9 3.54 2.80 3.21
C ILE A 9 3.24 4.19 3.76
N ASP A 10 2.55 4.25 4.90
CA ASP A 10 2.15 5.52 5.50
C ASP A 10 1.86 5.27 6.98
N ASP A 11 2.30 6.16 7.85
CA ASP A 11 2.03 6.03 9.28
C ASP A 11 0.62 6.51 9.67
N GLU A 12 -0.11 7.13 8.74
CA GLU A 12 -1.46 7.61 8.96
C GLU A 12 -2.45 6.94 8.02
N ILE A 13 -2.45 5.61 8.01
CA ILE A 13 -3.29 4.81 7.11
C ILE A 13 -4.77 5.16 7.25
N GLU A 14 -5.22 5.52 8.43
CA GLU A 14 -6.63 5.88 8.65
C GLU A 14 -7.08 7.04 7.76
N LEU A 15 -6.19 7.97 7.46
CA LEU A 15 -6.52 9.11 6.60
C LEU A 15 -6.57 8.72 5.13
N LEU A 16 -6.08 7.52 4.80
CA LEU A 16 -6.00 7.05 3.41
C LEU A 16 -7.14 6.12 3.03
N LYS A 17 -8.04 5.80 3.96
CA LYS A 17 -9.10 4.81 3.69
C LYS A 17 -9.92 5.13 2.46
N ALA A 18 -10.27 6.39 2.24
CA ALA A 18 -11.06 6.78 1.08
C ALA A 18 -10.28 6.52 -0.22
N HIS A 19 -8.98 6.80 -0.23
CA HIS A 19 -8.14 6.56 -1.40
C HIS A 19 -7.99 5.07 -1.67
N ILE A 20 -7.84 4.26 -0.60
CA ILE A 20 -7.72 2.82 -0.72
C ILE A 20 -9.00 2.23 -1.30
N ILE A 21 -10.16 2.64 -0.79
CA ILE A 21 -11.45 2.18 -1.30
C ILE A 21 -11.60 2.54 -2.77
N PHE A 22 -11.20 3.75 -3.15
CA PHE A 22 -11.25 4.18 -4.54
C PHE A 22 -10.40 3.27 -5.44
N LEU A 23 -9.17 2.96 -5.01
CA LEU A 23 -8.29 2.08 -5.78
C LEU A 23 -8.84 0.67 -5.89
N GLU A 24 -9.43 0.16 -4.80
CA GLU A 24 -10.03 -1.16 -4.82
C GLU A 24 -11.22 -1.22 -5.77
N LYS A 25 -12.00 -0.14 -5.85
CA LYS A 25 -13.11 -0.05 -6.82
C LYS A 25 -12.62 -0.07 -8.25
N LYS A 26 -11.39 0.37 -8.49
CA LYS A 26 -10.78 0.34 -9.82
C LYS A 26 -10.18 -1.03 -10.15
N GLY A 27 -10.28 -1.99 -9.24
CA GLY A 27 -9.79 -3.34 -9.47
C GLY A 27 -8.38 -3.61 -8.95
N TYR A 28 -7.81 -2.69 -8.17
CA TYR A 28 -6.50 -2.90 -7.56
C TYR A 28 -6.64 -3.54 -6.19
N GLU A 29 -5.66 -4.35 -5.83
CA GLU A 29 -5.52 -4.81 -4.46
C GLU A 29 -4.50 -3.91 -3.76
N VAL A 30 -4.81 -3.47 -2.55
CA VAL A 30 -3.97 -2.54 -1.81
C VAL A 30 -3.60 -3.15 -0.47
N ALA A 31 -2.30 -3.34 -0.25
CA ALA A 31 -1.76 -3.72 1.04
C ALA A 31 -1.20 -2.46 1.70
N THR A 32 -1.39 -2.31 3.01
CA THR A 32 -0.92 -1.13 3.73
C THR A 32 -0.02 -1.55 4.88
N VAL A 33 1.04 -0.79 5.08
CA VAL A 33 1.94 -0.95 6.23
C VAL A 33 2.27 0.44 6.77
N SER A 34 2.61 0.50 8.05
CA SER A 34 2.84 1.77 8.72
C SER A 34 4.32 2.15 8.85
N ASN A 35 5.21 1.29 8.38
CA ASN A 35 6.65 1.56 8.49
C ASN A 35 7.43 0.79 7.43
N GLY A 36 8.70 1.18 7.25
CA GLY A 36 9.55 0.58 6.23
C GLY A 36 9.95 -0.86 6.51
N SER A 37 10.10 -1.23 7.80
CA SER A 37 10.47 -2.59 8.16
C SER A 37 9.41 -3.60 7.72
N ASP A 38 8.14 -3.27 7.96
CA ASP A 38 7.03 -4.12 7.54
C ASP A 38 6.93 -4.16 6.02
N ALA A 39 7.21 -3.04 5.36
CA ALA A 39 7.21 -2.98 3.90
C ALA A 39 8.25 -3.93 3.31
N ILE A 40 9.46 -3.92 3.85
CA ILE A 40 10.54 -4.80 3.39
C ILE A 40 10.13 -6.27 3.56
N GLU A 41 9.54 -6.59 4.70
CA GLU A 41 9.12 -7.96 4.98
C GLU A 41 8.05 -8.42 3.99
N LEU A 42 7.07 -7.57 3.70
CA LEU A 42 6.06 -7.90 2.70
C LEU A 42 6.66 -8.07 1.31
N CYS A 43 7.62 -7.23 0.94
CA CYS A 43 8.27 -7.33 -0.36
C CYS A 43 9.08 -8.62 -0.52
N ARG A 44 9.50 -9.23 0.59
CA ARG A 44 10.15 -10.55 0.56
C ARG A 44 9.15 -11.67 0.32
N GLN A 45 7.91 -11.49 0.76
CA GLN A 45 6.87 -12.50 0.69
C GLN A 45 6.12 -12.49 -0.63
N GLN A 46 6.00 -11.33 -1.25
CA GLN A 46 5.25 -11.20 -2.50
C GLN A 46 5.75 -10.01 -3.30
N SER A 47 5.44 -10.02 -4.59
CA SER A 47 5.81 -8.93 -5.50
C SER A 47 4.68 -7.93 -5.60
N PHE A 48 5.04 -6.65 -5.62
CA PHE A 48 4.08 -5.55 -5.81
C PHE A 48 4.33 -4.89 -7.16
N ASP A 49 3.24 -4.47 -7.80
CA ASP A 49 3.33 -3.76 -9.07
C ASP A 49 3.72 -2.29 -8.88
N LEU A 50 3.35 -1.73 -7.72
CA LEU A 50 3.67 -0.34 -7.40
C LEU A 50 3.78 -0.20 -5.89
N ILE A 51 4.74 0.60 -5.45
CA ILE A 51 4.92 0.92 -4.03
C ILE A 51 4.75 2.42 -3.88
N LEU A 52 3.82 2.82 -3.01
CA LEU A 52 3.55 4.22 -2.70
C LEU A 52 4.13 4.53 -1.31
N LEU A 53 4.96 5.55 -1.24
CA LEU A 53 5.63 5.95 0.00
C LEU A 53 5.22 7.37 0.37
N ASP A 54 4.77 7.56 1.61
CA ASP A 54 4.48 8.88 2.14
C ASP A 54 5.78 9.58 2.47
N GLU A 55 6.00 10.76 1.87
CA GLU A 55 7.20 11.55 2.07
C GLU A 55 7.28 12.16 3.47
N MET A 56 6.15 12.22 4.17
CA MET A 56 6.09 12.79 5.52
C MET A 56 6.44 11.79 6.61
N MET A 57 6.73 10.57 6.24
CA MET A 57 7.07 9.52 7.18
C MET A 57 8.48 9.74 7.74
N PRO A 58 8.65 9.69 9.06
CA PRO A 58 9.97 9.84 9.65
C PRO A 58 10.92 8.69 9.29
#